data_9168453a257250619528a6a947ff8d7f
#
_entry.id   9168453a257250619528a6a947ff8d7f
#
_cell.length_a   1.000
_cell.length_b   1.000
_cell.length_c   1.000
_cell.angle_alpha   90.00
_cell.angle_beta   90.00
_cell.angle_gamma   90.00
#
_symmetry.space_group_name_H-M   'P 1'
#
loop_
_entity.id
_entity.type
_entity.pdbx_description
1 polymer ?
#
loop_
_entity_poly.entity_id
_entity_poly.type
_entity_poly.pdbx_seq_one_letter_code
_entity_poly.pdbx_strand_id
1 'polypeptide(L)'
;MEIFAKVKEKRPNAVLMFVGQGELEEEIRRMVQTKGLTDSVLFLGLRTDVPDLMQAMDAFVLPSRFEGLGIVYIEAQAAGLKTFATAEVVPQEACVDESLFTYLPREATAQQWADAMLAADTTQRENKIEVIQSHGYDIHQEAEKLRALYLKGKAEGEK
;
A
#
# COMPACT_ATOMS: atom_id res chain seq x y z
N MET A 1 -10.40 4.27 10.12
CA MET A 1 -11.17 5.54 10.29
C MET A 1 -10.57 6.46 11.33
N GLU A 2 -10.17 5.97 12.52
CA GLU A 2 -9.57 6.82 13.58
C GLU A 2 -8.33 7.59 13.10
N ILE A 3 -7.43 6.92 12.37
CA ILE A 3 -6.23 7.53 11.81
C ILE A 3 -6.58 8.71 10.90
N PHE A 4 -7.51 8.49 9.95
CA PHE A 4 -7.90 9.54 9.01
C PHE A 4 -8.57 10.73 9.70
N ALA A 5 -9.38 10.49 10.73
CA ALA A 5 -9.96 11.58 11.53
C ALA A 5 -8.86 12.48 12.12
N LYS A 6 -7.75 11.90 12.62
CA LYS A 6 -6.61 12.65 13.13
C LYS A 6 -5.83 13.40 12.05
N VAL A 7 -5.68 12.80 10.87
CA VAL A 7 -5.10 13.51 9.72
C VAL A 7 -5.95 14.70 9.32
N LYS A 8 -7.28 14.52 9.29
CA LYS A 8 -8.24 15.55 8.89
C LYS A 8 -8.25 16.76 9.84
N GLU A 9 -8.00 16.56 11.14
CA GLU A 9 -7.85 17.65 12.13
C GLU A 9 -6.72 18.62 11.75
N LYS A 10 -5.65 18.11 11.11
CA LYS A 10 -4.46 18.89 10.72
C LYS A 10 -4.44 19.28 9.24
N ARG A 11 -5.07 18.49 8.39
CA ARG A 11 -5.21 18.74 6.95
C ARG A 11 -6.69 18.70 6.54
N PRO A 12 -7.43 19.81 6.69
CA PRO A 12 -8.87 19.85 6.40
C PRO A 12 -9.24 19.47 4.97
N ASN A 13 -8.33 19.61 4.02
CA ASN A 13 -8.53 19.22 2.61
C ASN A 13 -8.13 17.79 2.30
N ALA A 14 -7.68 16.98 3.28
CA ALA A 14 -7.35 15.59 3.05
C ALA A 14 -8.59 14.80 2.61
N VAL A 15 -8.38 13.87 1.69
CA VAL A 15 -9.39 12.91 1.20
C VAL A 15 -8.87 11.50 1.40
N LEU A 16 -9.71 10.60 1.87
CA LEU A 16 -9.41 9.18 1.96
C LEU A 16 -10.15 8.42 0.86
N MET A 17 -9.42 7.61 0.10
CA MET A 17 -9.99 6.70 -0.88
C MET A 17 -9.94 5.26 -0.36
N PHE A 18 -11.09 4.60 -0.27
CA PHE A 18 -11.20 3.16 -0.10
C PHE A 18 -11.35 2.49 -1.46
N VAL A 19 -10.40 1.61 -1.79
CA VAL A 19 -10.42 0.82 -3.03
C VAL A 19 -10.55 -0.64 -2.64
N GLY A 20 -11.58 -1.31 -3.16
CA GLY A 20 -11.91 -2.69 -2.82
C GLY A 20 -13.31 -2.82 -2.22
N GLN A 21 -13.64 -4.03 -1.81
CA GLN A 21 -14.90 -4.39 -1.16
C GLN A 21 -14.63 -5.28 0.05
N GLY A 22 -15.52 -5.27 1.04
CA GLY A 22 -15.42 -6.12 2.21
C GLY A 22 -16.69 -6.12 3.05
N GLU A 23 -16.85 -7.14 3.87
CA GLU A 23 -18.04 -7.33 4.70
C GLU A 23 -18.29 -6.18 5.69
N LEU A 24 -17.25 -5.46 6.07
CA LEU A 24 -17.34 -4.35 7.01
C LEU A 24 -17.64 -2.99 6.36
N GLU A 25 -17.90 -2.93 5.06
CA GLU A 25 -18.11 -1.67 4.35
C GLU A 25 -19.22 -0.83 4.97
N GLU A 26 -20.37 -1.44 5.28
CA GLU A 26 -21.50 -0.75 5.90
C GLU A 26 -21.18 -0.20 7.29
N GLU A 27 -20.37 -0.91 8.06
CA GLU A 27 -19.90 -0.43 9.36
C GLU A 27 -18.98 0.77 9.19
N ILE A 28 -18.05 0.71 8.25
CA ILE A 28 -17.13 1.81 7.94
C ILE A 28 -17.92 3.03 7.46
N ARG A 29 -18.92 2.87 6.60
CA ARG A 29 -19.78 3.96 6.14
C ARG A 29 -20.51 4.64 7.31
N ARG A 30 -21.03 3.87 8.27
CA ARG A 30 -21.62 4.43 9.49
C ARG A 30 -20.61 5.19 10.34
N MET A 31 -19.39 4.68 10.48
CA MET A 31 -18.31 5.39 11.17
C MET A 31 -17.96 6.72 10.49
N VAL A 32 -17.91 6.75 9.16
CA VAL A 32 -17.70 7.95 8.34
C VAL A 32 -18.75 9.01 8.66
N GLN A 33 -20.03 8.63 8.64
CA GLN A 33 -21.16 9.53 8.96
C GLN A 33 -21.08 10.05 10.39
N THR A 34 -20.88 9.16 11.36
CA THR A 34 -20.81 9.51 12.78
C THR A 34 -19.68 10.50 13.09
N LYS A 35 -18.58 10.39 12.35
CA LYS A 35 -17.42 11.29 12.48
C LYS A 35 -17.52 12.57 11.64
N GLY A 36 -18.60 12.76 10.87
CA GLY A 36 -18.76 13.91 9.99
C GLY A 36 -17.75 13.96 8.84
N LEU A 37 -17.29 12.80 8.35
CA LEU A 37 -16.26 12.70 7.33
C LEU A 37 -16.81 12.37 5.93
N THR A 38 -18.12 12.43 5.73
CA THR A 38 -18.82 12.00 4.50
C THR A 38 -18.27 12.66 3.24
N ASP A 39 -17.98 13.95 3.30
CA ASP A 39 -17.47 14.71 2.14
C ASP A 39 -15.97 14.51 1.89
N SER A 40 -15.31 13.71 2.72
CA SER A 40 -13.85 13.51 2.67
C SER A 40 -13.44 12.05 2.52
N VAL A 41 -14.41 11.15 2.36
CA VAL A 41 -14.15 9.72 2.18
C VAL A 41 -14.84 9.21 0.94
N LEU A 42 -14.06 8.66 0.01
CA LEU A 42 -14.52 8.08 -1.24
C LEU A 42 -14.47 6.55 -1.15
N PHE A 43 -15.59 5.90 -1.40
CA PHE A 43 -15.67 4.45 -1.55
C PHE A 43 -15.74 4.11 -3.04
N LEU A 44 -14.64 3.61 -3.60
CA LEU A 44 -14.49 3.39 -5.04
C LEU A 44 -14.86 1.96 -5.47
N GLY A 45 -15.12 1.07 -4.52
CA GLY A 45 -15.43 -0.34 -4.81
C GLY A 45 -14.28 -1.07 -5.48
N LEU A 46 -14.59 -2.16 -6.18
CA LEU A 46 -13.60 -2.90 -6.97
C LEU A 46 -13.20 -2.10 -8.20
N ARG A 47 -11.88 -1.96 -8.41
CA ARG A 47 -11.29 -1.20 -9.52
C ARG A 47 -10.28 -2.07 -10.26
N THR A 48 -10.21 -1.89 -11.57
CA THR A 48 -9.18 -2.50 -12.44
C THR A 48 -8.05 -1.53 -12.79
N ASP A 49 -8.25 -0.24 -12.49
CA ASP A 49 -7.32 0.86 -12.75
C ASP A 49 -6.62 1.33 -11.47
N VAL A 50 -6.32 0.40 -10.54
CA VAL A 50 -5.64 0.72 -9.28
C VAL A 50 -4.29 1.45 -9.48
N PRO A 51 -3.45 1.10 -10.48
CA PRO A 51 -2.23 1.84 -10.76
C PRO A 51 -2.47 3.32 -11.10
N ASP A 52 -3.53 3.63 -11.85
CA ASP A 52 -3.89 5.01 -12.19
C ASP A 52 -4.40 5.77 -10.96
N LEU A 53 -5.20 5.11 -10.11
CA LEU A 53 -5.63 5.69 -8.83
C LEU A 53 -4.43 5.99 -7.93
N MET A 54 -3.44 5.11 -7.84
CA MET A 54 -2.22 5.34 -7.08
C MET A 54 -1.43 6.55 -7.60
N GLN A 55 -1.50 6.85 -8.91
CA GLN A 55 -0.90 8.07 -9.45
C GLN A 55 -1.58 9.34 -8.94
N ALA A 56 -2.84 9.30 -8.52
CA ALA A 56 -3.58 10.43 -7.98
C ALA A 56 -3.49 10.57 -6.44
N MET A 57 -2.82 9.62 -5.75
CA MET A 57 -2.67 9.61 -4.29
C MET A 57 -1.37 10.31 -3.87
N ASP A 58 -1.30 10.81 -2.64
CA ASP A 58 -0.09 11.35 -2.02
C ASP A 58 0.59 10.34 -1.09
N ALA A 59 -0.19 9.45 -0.48
CA ALA A 59 0.29 8.41 0.43
C ALA A 59 -0.60 7.16 0.36
N PHE A 60 0.00 6.02 0.67
CA PHE A 60 -0.69 4.75 0.84
C PHE A 60 -0.63 4.30 2.29
N VAL A 61 -1.77 3.95 2.88
CA VAL A 61 -1.85 3.50 4.27
C VAL A 61 -2.69 2.23 4.35
N LEU A 62 -2.12 1.18 4.93
CA LEU A 62 -2.83 -0.08 5.15
C LEU A 62 -2.40 -0.68 6.50
N PRO A 63 -3.13 -0.39 7.60
CA PRO A 63 -2.86 -0.92 8.93
C PRO A 63 -3.41 -2.35 9.07
N SER A 64 -2.84 -3.29 8.33
CA SER A 64 -3.26 -4.68 8.29
C SER A 64 -3.09 -5.36 9.65
N ARG A 65 -3.99 -6.30 9.97
CA ARG A 65 -3.90 -7.20 11.12
C ARG A 65 -3.28 -8.55 10.76
N PHE A 66 -3.41 -8.92 9.49
CA PHE A 66 -2.86 -10.13 8.90
C PHE A 66 -2.47 -9.82 7.46
N GLU A 67 -1.30 -10.25 7.04
CA GLU A 67 -0.80 -10.05 5.70
C GLU A 67 0.10 -11.23 5.30
N GLY A 68 0.08 -11.58 4.02
CA GLY A 68 1.12 -12.40 3.42
C GLY A 68 2.32 -11.53 3.05
N LEU A 69 2.56 -11.35 1.76
CA LEU A 69 3.55 -10.36 1.29
C LEU A 69 2.96 -8.95 1.21
N GLY A 70 1.67 -8.85 0.84
CA GLY A 70 1.03 -7.57 0.62
C GLY A 70 1.53 -6.86 -0.64
N ILE A 71 1.32 -7.46 -1.81
CA ILE A 71 1.77 -6.92 -3.12
C ILE A 71 1.37 -5.46 -3.30
N VAL A 72 0.24 -5.04 -2.76
CA VAL A 72 -0.24 -3.65 -2.84
C VAL A 72 0.73 -2.63 -2.23
N TYR A 73 1.55 -3.02 -1.25
CA TYR A 73 2.62 -2.15 -0.72
C TYR A 73 3.73 -1.94 -1.75
N ILE A 74 4.04 -2.97 -2.53
CA ILE A 74 5.05 -2.90 -3.60
C ILE A 74 4.51 -2.04 -4.75
N GLU A 75 3.25 -2.21 -5.12
CA GLU A 75 2.56 -1.39 -6.12
C GLU A 75 2.56 0.10 -5.70
N ALA A 76 2.30 0.40 -4.43
CA ALA A 76 2.35 1.76 -3.91
C ALA A 76 3.75 2.38 -4.02
N GLN A 77 4.80 1.61 -3.67
CA GLN A 77 6.19 2.05 -3.82
C GLN A 77 6.59 2.22 -5.31
N ALA A 78 6.14 1.31 -6.19
CA ALA A 78 6.35 1.47 -7.63
C ALA A 78 5.74 2.77 -8.16
N ALA A 79 4.60 3.16 -7.60
CA ALA A 79 3.97 4.44 -7.87
C ALA A 79 4.65 5.64 -7.16
N GLY A 80 5.71 5.43 -6.39
CA GLY A 80 6.44 6.47 -5.66
C GLY A 80 5.71 7.02 -4.44
N LEU A 81 4.74 6.28 -3.88
CA LEU A 81 3.95 6.73 -2.73
C LEU A 81 4.69 6.50 -1.41
N LYS A 82 4.58 7.45 -0.48
CA LYS A 82 4.88 7.20 0.91
C LYS A 82 3.91 6.15 1.46
N THR A 83 4.46 5.06 1.96
CA THR A 83 3.74 3.84 2.29
C THR A 83 3.84 3.55 3.78
N PHE A 84 2.71 3.30 4.44
CA PHE A 84 2.62 3.09 5.88
C PHE A 84 2.00 1.73 6.18
N ALA A 85 2.69 0.91 6.96
CA ALA A 85 2.34 -0.48 7.25
C ALA A 85 2.52 -0.84 8.73
N THR A 86 1.89 -1.95 9.15
CA THR A 86 2.05 -2.50 10.51
C THR A 86 3.31 -3.36 10.59
N ALA A 87 4.25 -3.01 11.48
CA ALA A 87 5.60 -3.59 11.58
C ALA A 87 5.61 -5.11 11.83
N GLU A 88 4.77 -5.60 12.74
CA GLU A 88 4.78 -7.02 13.16
C GLU A 88 3.93 -7.91 12.26
N VAL A 89 3.32 -7.34 11.24
CA VAL A 89 2.35 -8.03 10.35
C VAL A 89 2.87 -8.10 8.92
N VAL A 90 3.43 -6.99 8.45
CA VAL A 90 3.91 -6.87 7.07
C VAL A 90 5.40 -7.26 7.03
N PRO A 91 5.78 -8.27 6.22
CA PRO A 91 7.15 -8.74 6.16
C PRO A 91 8.10 -7.68 5.57
N GLN A 92 9.38 -7.77 5.92
CA GLN A 92 10.40 -6.81 5.47
C GLN A 92 10.57 -6.82 3.94
N GLU A 93 10.28 -7.94 3.30
CA GLU A 93 10.31 -8.10 1.83
C GLU A 93 9.31 -7.21 1.11
N ALA A 94 8.27 -6.72 1.80
CA ALA A 94 7.34 -5.74 1.25
C ALA A 94 7.93 -4.32 1.16
N CYS A 95 9.01 -4.06 1.92
CA CYS A 95 9.74 -2.80 1.86
C CYS A 95 10.86 -2.91 0.81
N VAL A 96 10.62 -2.41 -0.39
CA VAL A 96 11.59 -2.40 -1.49
C VAL A 96 12.44 -1.13 -1.48
N ASP A 97 11.85 -0.01 -1.08
CA ASP A 97 12.53 1.29 -0.95
C ASP A 97 12.26 1.87 0.45
N GLU A 98 13.27 1.83 1.32
CA GLU A 98 13.19 2.35 2.69
C GLU A 98 12.85 3.84 2.75
N SER A 99 13.18 4.61 1.71
CA SER A 99 12.84 6.04 1.65
C SER A 99 11.35 6.31 1.50
N LEU A 100 10.61 5.33 1.01
CA LEU A 100 9.16 5.39 0.81
C LEU A 100 8.36 4.65 1.89
N PHE A 101 9.00 3.75 2.66
CA PHE A 101 8.29 2.83 3.53
C PHE A 101 8.45 3.17 5.01
N THR A 102 7.35 3.19 5.73
CA THR A 102 7.33 3.45 7.18
C THR A 102 6.55 2.35 7.88
N TYR A 103 7.23 1.63 8.74
CA TYR A 103 6.62 0.67 9.66
C TYR A 103 6.18 1.37 10.95
N LEU A 104 4.95 1.11 11.38
CA LEU A 104 4.45 1.53 12.68
C LEU A 104 4.14 0.30 13.53
N PRO A 105 4.44 0.33 14.84
CA PRO A 105 4.10 -0.75 15.75
C PRO A 105 2.60 -1.08 15.72
N ARG A 106 2.27 -2.33 15.97
CA ARG A 106 0.88 -2.80 16.02
C ARG A 106 0.05 -2.07 17.06
N GLU A 107 0.68 -1.69 18.15
CA GLU A 107 0.08 -0.94 19.26
C GLU A 107 0.06 0.58 19.01
N ALA A 108 0.58 1.04 17.88
CA ALA A 108 0.60 2.46 17.56
C ALA A 108 -0.83 3.02 17.53
N THR A 109 -1.01 4.11 18.24
CA THR A 109 -2.29 4.82 18.32
C THR A 109 -2.62 5.49 16.99
N ALA A 110 -3.91 5.80 16.78
CA ALA A 110 -4.34 6.55 15.61
C ALA A 110 -3.61 7.90 15.46
N GLN A 111 -3.24 8.51 16.59
CA GLN A 111 -2.46 9.75 16.59
C GLN A 111 -1.04 9.53 16.07
N GLN A 112 -0.34 8.47 16.51
CA GLN A 112 1.01 8.17 16.05
C GLN A 112 1.04 7.86 14.55
N TRP A 113 0.04 7.11 14.03
CA TRP A 113 -0.14 6.89 12.61
C TRP A 113 -0.31 8.21 11.85
N ALA A 114 -1.20 9.06 12.34
CA ALA A 114 -1.47 10.35 11.72
C ALA A 114 -0.23 11.26 11.74
N ASP A 115 0.50 11.30 12.85
CA ASP A 115 1.72 12.11 12.99
C ASP A 115 2.80 11.64 12.00
N ALA A 116 3.00 10.32 11.85
CA ALA A 116 3.93 9.77 10.87
C ALA A 116 3.53 10.13 9.43
N MET A 117 2.24 10.02 9.10
CA MET A 117 1.74 10.38 7.76
C MET A 117 1.89 11.88 7.48
N LEU A 118 1.64 12.73 8.47
CA LEU A 118 1.74 14.19 8.34
C LEU A 118 3.18 14.69 8.27
N ALA A 119 4.12 13.97 8.87
CA ALA A 119 5.55 14.28 8.83
C ALA A 119 6.21 13.87 7.52
N ALA A 120 5.61 12.96 6.76
CA ALA A 120 6.17 12.49 5.50
C ALA A 120 6.12 13.59 4.42
N ASP A 121 7.25 13.78 3.74
CA ASP A 121 7.28 14.66 2.57
C ASP A 121 6.66 13.94 1.36
N THR A 122 5.48 14.37 0.96
CA THR A 122 4.74 13.86 -0.20
C THR A 122 4.85 14.78 -1.41
N THR A 123 5.63 15.87 -1.32
CA THR A 123 5.75 16.88 -2.39
C THR A 123 6.66 16.42 -3.52
N GLN A 124 7.59 15.51 -3.24
CA GLN A 124 8.49 14.93 -4.22
C GLN A 124 8.14 13.48 -4.46
N ARG A 125 7.81 13.17 -5.70
CA ARG A 125 7.45 11.84 -6.13
C ARG A 125 8.39 11.41 -7.25
N GLU A 126 9.08 10.32 -7.02
CA GLU A 126 9.99 9.72 -7.99
C GLU A 126 9.40 8.42 -8.54
N ASN A 127 9.63 8.14 -9.80
CA ASN A 127 9.32 6.84 -10.38
C ASN A 127 10.34 5.82 -9.84
N LYS A 128 9.85 4.77 -9.18
CA LYS A 128 10.68 3.73 -8.55
C LYS A 128 10.58 2.38 -9.28
N ILE A 129 10.04 2.34 -10.49
CA ILE A 129 9.85 1.10 -11.25
C ILE A 129 11.16 0.31 -11.40
N GLU A 130 12.29 0.97 -11.71
CA GLU A 130 13.57 0.29 -11.86
C GLU A 130 14.04 -0.37 -10.56
N VAL A 131 13.81 0.28 -9.41
CA VAL A 131 14.13 -0.29 -8.09
C VAL A 131 13.26 -1.53 -7.84
N ILE A 132 11.97 -1.45 -8.10
CA ILE A 132 11.01 -2.54 -7.95
C ILE A 132 11.40 -3.73 -8.85
N GLN A 133 11.74 -3.47 -10.11
CA GLN A 133 12.18 -4.49 -11.06
C GLN A 133 13.45 -5.19 -10.61
N SER A 134 14.42 -4.44 -10.07
CA SER A 134 15.70 -5.00 -9.59
C SER A 134 15.51 -5.94 -8.39
N HIS A 135 14.41 -5.82 -7.64
CA HIS A 135 14.04 -6.69 -6.52
C HIS A 135 13.19 -7.90 -6.92
N GLY A 136 13.06 -8.18 -8.23
CA GLY A 136 12.38 -9.38 -8.70
C GLY A 136 10.87 -9.23 -8.87
N TYR A 137 10.36 -8.02 -8.99
CA TYR A 137 8.94 -7.74 -9.22
C TYR A 137 8.62 -7.35 -10.68
N ASP A 138 9.50 -7.73 -11.63
CA ASP A 138 9.22 -7.64 -13.06
C ASP A 138 8.70 -8.99 -13.56
N ILE A 139 7.43 -9.05 -13.93
CA ILE A 139 6.78 -10.29 -14.36
C ILE A 139 7.46 -10.93 -15.59
N HIS A 140 8.00 -10.12 -16.50
CA HIS A 140 8.66 -10.63 -17.70
C HIS A 140 9.99 -11.28 -17.35
N GLN A 141 10.80 -10.63 -16.50
CA GLN A 141 12.08 -11.18 -16.05
C GLN A 141 11.86 -12.46 -15.21
N GLU A 142 10.91 -12.45 -14.30
CA GLU A 142 10.63 -13.60 -13.44
C GLU A 142 10.04 -14.78 -14.23
N ALA A 143 9.19 -14.53 -15.24
CA ALA A 143 8.69 -15.56 -16.12
C ALA A 143 9.80 -16.21 -16.93
N GLU A 144 10.79 -15.46 -17.44
CA GLU A 144 11.94 -16.04 -18.16
C GLU A 144 12.86 -16.84 -17.21
N LYS A 145 13.09 -16.38 -15.98
CA LYS A 145 13.83 -17.14 -14.96
C LYS A 145 13.14 -18.48 -14.68
N LEU A 146 11.82 -18.45 -14.47
CA LEU A 146 11.03 -19.65 -14.21
C LEU A 146 11.06 -20.61 -15.41
N ARG A 147 10.90 -20.09 -16.63
CA ARG A 147 11.02 -20.87 -17.87
C ARG A 147 12.38 -21.57 -17.99
N ALA A 148 13.47 -20.83 -17.72
CA ALA A 148 14.82 -21.40 -17.76
C ALA A 148 15.00 -22.53 -16.74
N LEU A 149 14.43 -22.39 -15.53
CA LEU A 149 14.44 -23.42 -14.49
C LEU A 149 13.76 -24.71 -14.96
N TYR A 150 12.57 -24.61 -15.57
CA TYR A 150 11.84 -25.78 -16.09
C TYR A 150 12.57 -26.48 -17.24
N LEU A 151 13.20 -25.73 -18.14
CA LEU A 151 13.95 -26.30 -19.25
C LEU A 151 15.20 -27.01 -18.75
N LYS A 152 15.89 -26.49 -17.76
CA LYS A 152 17.06 -27.13 -17.14
C LYS A 152 16.68 -28.44 -16.43
N GLY A 153 15.61 -28.44 -15.66
CA GLY A 153 15.13 -29.66 -15.00
C GLY A 153 14.71 -30.78 -15.95
N LYS A 154 14.18 -30.45 -17.16
CA LYS A 154 13.92 -31.45 -18.22
C LYS A 154 15.20 -32.07 -18.73
N ALA A 155 16.25 -31.30 -18.98
CA ALA A 155 17.52 -31.82 -19.52
C ALA A 155 18.27 -32.72 -18.52
N GLU A 156 18.04 -32.56 -17.21
CA GLU A 156 18.64 -33.37 -16.13
C GLU A 156 17.81 -34.65 -15.84
N GLY A 157 16.52 -34.67 -16.15
CA GLY A 157 15.62 -35.80 -15.93
C GLY A 157 15.59 -36.84 -17.10
N GLU A 158 16.21 -36.53 -18.24
CA GLU A 158 16.31 -37.41 -19.41
C GLU A 158 17.66 -38.21 -19.46
N LYS A 159 18.41 -38.23 -18.37
CA LYS A 159 19.61 -39.05 -18.14
C LYS A 159 19.31 -40.15 -17.13
#